data_89b15a99102ad119ae6ec76e08ddd07c
#
_entry.id   89b15a99102ad119ae6ec76e08ddd07c
#
_cell.length_a   1.000
_cell.length_b   1.000
_cell.length_c   1.000
_cell.angle_alpha   90.00
_cell.angle_beta   90.00
_cell.angle_gamma   90.00
#
_symmetry.space_group_name_H-M   'P 1'
#
loop_
_entity.id
_entity.type
_entity.pdbx_description
1 polymer ?
#
loop_
_entity_poly.entity_id
_entity_poly.type
_entity_poly.pdbx_seq_one_letter_code
_entity_poly.pdbx_strand_id
1 'polypeptide(L)'
;MSQIRNASDSTCKKLFRDDGCFADICNYAFFQGKQIIKPEELVSRENDVSTLMGKELLPMETKRYRDIVRKASINGDYMIIGVEHQSTLDKNMIIRILNYDAQLYINQVESGKEVRPVGSFVFYKGDKEWTYPKSLKESLKIPPEMKDYINDWKLPVLELQKIDSGMLKNQRLKEVVEISQSMFKGDYEKLRTNRMISVESFKMAAIFTHTDIKEEDLPEGDEINMCKAMDQLFQRMRDEGEVLGLEKGELIGLEKGKLNTLRFTLKEQLKVKLGTLSSPLEERLTETSLEKLNELTLNIFNINNEEDVLRIIC
;
A
#
# COMPACT_ATOMS: atom_id res chain seq x y z
N MET A 1 10.06 0.92 2.27
CA MET A 1 8.73 1.56 2.43
C MET A 1 8.63 2.98 1.85
N SER A 2 9.62 3.86 2.00
CA SER A 2 9.56 5.25 1.45
C SER A 2 9.54 5.32 -0.08
N GLN A 3 10.32 4.50 -0.79
CA GLN A 3 10.36 4.49 -2.26
C GLN A 3 9.04 4.02 -2.90
N ILE A 4 8.43 2.97 -2.35
CA ILE A 4 7.14 2.42 -2.82
C ILE A 4 6.01 3.45 -2.64
N ARG A 5 6.00 4.17 -1.52
CA ARG A 5 5.03 5.23 -1.26
C ARG A 5 5.17 6.38 -2.27
N ASN A 6 6.40 6.80 -2.56
CA ASN A 6 6.67 7.85 -3.55
C ASN A 6 6.25 7.45 -4.97
N ALA A 7 6.45 6.17 -5.35
CA ALA A 7 6.00 5.65 -6.65
C ALA A 7 4.46 5.68 -6.76
N SER A 8 3.76 5.22 -5.73
CA SER A 8 2.30 5.22 -5.69
C SER A 8 1.70 6.65 -5.74
N ASP A 9 2.36 7.62 -5.09
CA ASP A 9 1.94 9.01 -5.09
C ASP A 9 2.15 9.67 -6.46
N SER A 10 3.31 9.45 -7.10
CA SER A 10 3.58 9.97 -8.45
C SER A 10 2.64 9.36 -9.50
N THR A 11 2.33 8.07 -9.37
CA THR A 11 1.41 7.35 -10.26
C THR A 11 -0.02 7.89 -10.15
N CYS A 12 -0.50 8.17 -8.94
CA CYS A 12 -1.82 8.76 -8.74
C CYS A 12 -1.90 10.16 -9.35
N LYS A 13 -0.86 10.99 -9.17
CA LYS A 13 -0.75 12.30 -9.83
C LYS A 13 -0.76 12.17 -11.34
N LYS A 14 -0.04 11.18 -11.90
CA LYS A 14 -0.03 10.91 -13.34
C LYS A 14 -1.40 10.52 -13.87
N LEU A 15 -2.14 9.66 -13.14
CA LEU A 15 -3.50 9.27 -13.52
C LEU A 15 -4.45 10.47 -13.58
N PHE A 16 -4.42 11.35 -12.57
CA PHE A 16 -5.33 12.49 -12.49
C PHE A 16 -4.81 13.78 -13.17
N ARG A 17 -3.65 13.72 -13.84
CA ARG A 17 -3.25 14.72 -14.85
C ARG A 17 -4.02 14.56 -16.15
N ASP A 18 -4.48 13.36 -16.44
CA ASP A 18 -5.39 13.10 -17.55
C ASP A 18 -6.75 13.74 -17.27
N ASP A 19 -7.20 14.62 -18.17
CA ASP A 19 -8.43 15.38 -17.99
C ASP A 19 -9.66 14.47 -17.95
N GLY A 20 -9.67 13.42 -18.77
CA GLY A 20 -10.74 12.44 -18.81
C GLY A 20 -10.83 11.62 -17.52
N CYS A 21 -9.69 11.14 -16.99
CA CYS A 21 -9.65 10.43 -15.73
C CYS A 21 -10.09 11.32 -14.55
N PHE A 22 -9.61 12.59 -14.54
CA PHE A 22 -9.97 13.52 -13.48
C PHE A 22 -11.45 13.90 -13.51
N ALA A 23 -11.99 14.24 -14.68
CA ALA A 23 -13.42 14.55 -14.82
C ALA A 23 -14.29 13.39 -14.38
N ASP A 24 -13.96 12.17 -14.79
CA ASP A 24 -14.76 10.99 -14.51
C ASP A 24 -14.75 10.61 -13.03
N ILE A 25 -13.59 10.66 -12.35
CA ILE A 25 -13.53 10.41 -10.91
C ILE A 25 -14.25 11.49 -10.10
N CYS A 26 -14.22 12.76 -10.52
CA CYS A 26 -15.00 13.83 -9.91
C CYS A 26 -16.50 13.61 -10.10
N ASN A 27 -16.91 13.19 -11.30
CA ASN A 27 -18.30 12.84 -11.59
C ASN A 27 -18.77 11.67 -10.72
N TYR A 28 -17.92 10.69 -10.49
CA TYR A 28 -18.22 9.60 -9.57
C TYR A 28 -18.36 10.10 -8.13
N ALA A 29 -17.41 10.94 -7.66
CA ALA A 29 -17.35 11.43 -6.29
C ALA A 29 -18.55 12.30 -5.89
N PHE A 30 -18.94 13.22 -6.78
CA PHE A 30 -19.93 14.26 -6.47
C PHE A 30 -21.30 14.03 -7.10
N PHE A 31 -21.35 13.32 -8.22
CA PHE A 31 -22.56 13.24 -9.05
C PHE A 31 -23.01 11.80 -9.34
N GLN A 32 -22.48 10.81 -8.59
CA GLN A 32 -22.86 9.40 -8.76
C GLN A 32 -22.69 8.89 -10.21
N GLY A 33 -21.59 9.31 -10.85
CA GLY A 33 -21.23 8.94 -12.24
C GLY A 33 -21.98 9.71 -13.34
N LYS A 34 -22.87 10.66 -13.00
CA LYS A 34 -23.45 11.55 -13.99
C LYS A 34 -22.37 12.47 -14.55
N GLN A 35 -22.25 12.56 -15.88
CA GLN A 35 -21.21 13.31 -16.56
C GLN A 35 -21.52 14.82 -16.58
N ILE A 36 -21.34 15.46 -15.41
CA ILE A 36 -21.57 16.91 -15.18
C ILE A 36 -20.30 17.69 -15.49
N ILE A 37 -19.15 17.20 -15.03
CA ILE A 37 -17.85 17.81 -15.33
C ILE A 37 -17.33 17.14 -16.60
N LYS A 38 -17.03 17.95 -17.61
CA LYS A 38 -16.46 17.49 -18.88
C LYS A 38 -14.96 17.75 -18.92
N PRO A 39 -14.16 16.88 -19.55
CA PRO A 39 -12.71 17.06 -19.63
C PRO A 39 -12.30 18.42 -20.21
N GLU A 40 -12.99 18.89 -21.22
CA GLU A 40 -12.75 20.17 -21.88
C GLU A 40 -13.10 21.40 -21.02
N GLU A 41 -13.86 21.22 -19.95
CA GLU A 41 -14.26 22.28 -19.01
C GLU A 41 -13.30 22.38 -17.82
N LEU A 42 -12.26 21.53 -17.77
CA LEU A 42 -11.21 21.62 -16.76
C LEU A 42 -10.22 22.74 -17.14
N VAL A 43 -10.17 23.74 -16.30
CA VAL A 43 -9.30 24.92 -16.48
C VAL A 43 -8.21 24.84 -15.41
N SER A 44 -7.06 24.47 -15.76
CA SER A 44 -5.76 24.60 -15.11
C SER A 44 -4.96 23.31 -15.01
N ARG A 45 -3.72 23.45 -15.43
CA ARG A 45 -2.63 22.51 -15.20
C ARG A 45 -1.89 22.93 -13.92
N GLU A 46 -1.11 22.04 -13.34
CA GLU A 46 -0.37 22.20 -12.06
C GLU A 46 0.37 23.52 -11.85
N ASN A 47 0.73 24.24 -12.91
CA ASN A 47 1.45 25.52 -12.82
C ASN A 47 0.58 26.66 -12.24
N ASP A 48 -0.75 26.51 -12.26
CA ASP A 48 -1.66 27.55 -11.73
C ASP A 48 -1.94 27.41 -10.24
N VAL A 49 -1.67 26.25 -9.63
CA VAL A 49 -1.82 26.04 -8.19
C VAL A 49 -0.86 26.94 -7.43
N SER A 50 0.37 27.13 -7.91
CA SER A 50 1.33 28.08 -7.33
C SER A 50 0.88 29.55 -7.51
N THR A 51 0.11 29.84 -8.54
CA THR A 51 -0.50 31.15 -8.80
C THR A 51 -1.80 31.34 -8.02
N LEU A 52 -2.55 30.25 -7.77
CA LEU A 52 -3.72 30.24 -6.90
C LEU A 52 -3.32 30.32 -5.40
N MET A 53 -2.14 29.85 -5.05
CA MET A 53 -1.63 29.79 -3.68
C MET A 53 -0.58 30.87 -3.38
N GLY A 54 -0.66 32.07 -3.90
CA GLY A 54 0.20 33.21 -3.59
C GLY A 54 1.61 32.86 -3.09
N LYS A 55 2.66 33.25 -3.79
CA LYS A 55 4.05 32.83 -3.54
C LYS A 55 4.66 33.24 -2.19
N GLU A 56 4.00 34.06 -1.35
CA GLU A 56 4.70 34.80 -0.29
C GLU A 56 4.20 34.63 1.16
N LEU A 57 3.14 33.87 1.42
CA LEU A 57 2.47 33.95 2.73
C LEU A 57 2.45 32.70 3.62
N LEU A 58 3.23 31.66 3.33
CA LEU A 58 3.31 30.51 4.24
C LEU A 58 4.70 30.39 4.86
N PRO A 59 4.82 30.29 6.21
CA PRO A 59 6.06 29.91 6.87
C PRO A 59 6.57 28.59 6.30
N MET A 60 7.89 28.43 6.19
CA MET A 60 8.57 27.27 5.54
C MET A 60 8.18 25.89 6.08
N GLU A 61 7.42 25.79 7.17
CA GLU A 61 7.05 24.53 7.83
C GLU A 61 5.73 23.92 7.31
N THR A 62 4.93 24.61 6.51
CA THR A 62 3.64 24.10 6.00
C THR A 62 3.68 23.60 4.55
N LYS A 63 4.81 23.05 4.09
CA LYS A 63 4.95 22.41 2.77
C LYS A 63 4.18 21.10 2.60
N ARG A 64 3.02 20.94 3.24
CA ARG A 64 2.08 19.85 2.95
C ARG A 64 1.00 20.40 2.03
N TYR A 65 1.36 20.55 0.74
CA TYR A 65 0.37 20.90 -0.28
C TYR A 65 -0.55 19.71 -0.54
N ARG A 66 -1.79 20.03 -0.88
CA ARG A 66 -2.75 19.07 -1.44
C ARG A 66 -2.14 18.40 -2.67
N ASP A 67 -2.45 17.13 -2.86
CA ASP A 67 -1.85 16.34 -3.93
C ASP A 67 -2.24 16.85 -5.33
N ILE A 68 -3.52 17.15 -5.53
CA ILE A 68 -4.04 17.64 -6.81
C ILE A 68 -5.13 18.69 -6.56
N VAL A 69 -5.03 19.83 -7.24
CA VAL A 69 -6.05 20.88 -7.24
C VAL A 69 -6.30 21.30 -8.68
N ARG A 70 -7.57 21.33 -9.09
CA ARG A 70 -7.96 21.78 -10.42
C ARG A 70 -9.19 22.66 -10.35
N LYS A 71 -9.32 23.55 -11.32
CA LYS A 71 -10.51 24.38 -11.54
C LYS A 71 -11.39 23.69 -12.58
N ALA A 72 -12.67 23.56 -12.29
CA ALA A 72 -13.66 23.00 -13.20
C ALA A 72 -14.79 24.01 -13.43
N SER A 73 -15.35 24.02 -14.63
CA SER A 73 -16.60 24.71 -14.92
C SER A 73 -17.77 23.72 -14.85
N ILE A 74 -18.85 24.15 -14.22
CA ILE A 74 -20.10 23.40 -14.17
C ILE A 74 -21.22 24.35 -14.60
N ASN A 75 -21.80 24.12 -15.77
CA ASN A 75 -22.85 24.99 -16.33
C ASN A 75 -22.44 26.48 -16.42
N GLY A 76 -21.16 26.75 -16.65
CA GLY A 76 -20.62 28.10 -16.71
C GLY A 76 -20.13 28.68 -15.38
N ASP A 77 -20.48 28.09 -14.25
CA ASP A 77 -19.94 28.44 -12.94
C ASP A 77 -18.65 27.69 -12.66
N TYR A 78 -17.70 28.38 -12.06
CA TYR A 78 -16.40 27.78 -11.73
C TYR A 78 -16.34 27.31 -10.28
N MET A 79 -15.73 26.14 -10.06
CA MET A 79 -15.37 25.66 -8.74
C MET A 79 -13.92 25.14 -8.71
N ILE A 80 -13.37 25.06 -7.51
CA ILE A 80 -12.06 24.44 -7.27
C ILE A 80 -12.28 23.05 -6.71
N ILE A 81 -11.64 22.05 -7.31
CA ILE A 81 -11.72 20.66 -6.86
C ILE A 81 -10.36 20.22 -6.36
N GLY A 82 -10.35 19.73 -5.13
CA GLY A 82 -9.17 19.16 -4.52
C GLY A 82 -9.29 17.65 -4.36
N VAL A 83 -8.24 16.92 -4.74
CA VAL A 83 -8.13 15.48 -4.53
C VAL A 83 -6.93 15.19 -3.63
N GLU A 84 -7.17 14.47 -2.56
CA GLU A 84 -6.14 13.93 -1.70
C GLU A 84 -6.10 12.42 -1.92
N HIS A 85 -4.95 11.87 -2.26
CA HIS A 85 -4.80 10.43 -2.40
C HIS A 85 -4.12 9.80 -1.18
N GLN A 86 -4.65 8.69 -0.70
CA GLN A 86 -4.16 8.02 0.50
C GLN A 86 -4.04 6.51 0.28
N SER A 87 -2.95 5.93 0.78
CA SER A 87 -2.75 4.48 0.85
C SER A 87 -2.84 3.92 2.27
N THR A 88 -2.87 4.80 3.27
CA THR A 88 -2.96 4.43 4.68
C THR A 88 -4.13 5.16 5.35
N LEU A 89 -4.68 4.54 6.39
CA LEU A 89 -5.74 5.16 7.20
C LEU A 89 -5.19 6.36 7.98
N ASP A 90 -5.89 7.50 7.93
CA ASP A 90 -5.55 8.70 8.68
C ASP A 90 -6.79 9.24 9.42
N LYS A 91 -6.77 9.14 10.73
CA LYS A 91 -7.86 9.60 11.61
C LYS A 91 -8.10 11.11 11.56
N ASN A 92 -7.09 11.87 11.15
CA ASN A 92 -7.14 13.33 11.09
C ASN A 92 -7.44 13.85 9.68
N MET A 93 -7.81 12.99 8.75
CA MET A 93 -8.00 13.36 7.35
C MET A 93 -9.02 14.49 7.17
N ILE A 94 -10.14 14.43 7.89
CA ILE A 94 -11.17 15.49 7.81
C ILE A 94 -10.61 16.87 8.21
N ILE A 95 -9.78 16.94 9.24
CA ILE A 95 -9.16 18.19 9.68
C ILE A 95 -8.13 18.69 8.66
N ARG A 96 -7.37 17.77 8.06
CA ARG A 96 -6.40 18.10 6.98
C ARG A 96 -7.12 18.71 5.77
N ILE A 97 -8.20 18.08 5.32
CA ILE A 97 -8.98 18.57 4.18
C ILE A 97 -9.62 19.91 4.49
N LEU A 98 -10.23 20.07 5.67
CA LEU A 98 -10.79 21.34 6.12
C LEU A 98 -9.75 22.46 6.07
N ASN A 99 -8.54 22.21 6.57
CA ASN A 99 -7.45 23.17 6.51
C ASN A 99 -7.08 23.55 5.07
N TYR A 100 -6.98 22.57 4.18
CA TYR A 100 -6.65 22.80 2.77
C TYR A 100 -7.75 23.59 2.04
N ASP A 101 -9.01 23.29 2.32
CA ASP A 101 -10.14 24.02 1.73
C ASP A 101 -10.19 25.46 2.24
N ALA A 102 -9.96 25.66 3.55
CA ALA A 102 -9.89 26.99 4.15
C ALA A 102 -8.76 27.83 3.53
N GLN A 103 -7.57 27.24 3.31
CA GLN A 103 -6.47 27.93 2.64
C GLN A 103 -6.81 28.31 1.20
N LEU A 104 -7.52 27.46 0.45
CA LEU A 104 -7.98 27.81 -0.90
C LEU A 104 -8.97 28.97 -0.90
N TYR A 105 -9.86 29.06 0.07
CA TYR A 105 -10.75 30.21 0.24
C TYR A 105 -9.97 31.48 0.60
N ILE A 106 -9.06 31.40 1.59
CA ILE A 106 -8.24 32.54 2.02
C ILE A 106 -7.43 33.09 0.85
N ASN A 107 -6.77 32.24 0.07
CA ASN A 107 -5.97 32.64 -1.08
C ASN A 107 -6.80 33.36 -2.17
N GLN A 108 -8.05 32.96 -2.37
CA GLN A 108 -8.94 33.65 -3.29
C GLN A 108 -9.24 35.07 -2.80
N VAL A 109 -9.56 35.24 -1.51
CA VAL A 109 -9.82 36.55 -0.88
C VAL A 109 -8.59 37.46 -0.95
N GLU A 110 -7.43 36.95 -0.55
CA GLU A 110 -6.16 37.73 -0.53
C GLU A 110 -5.70 38.14 -1.93
N SER A 111 -6.00 37.31 -2.96
CA SER A 111 -5.68 37.65 -4.35
C SER A 111 -6.69 38.59 -5.00
N GLY A 112 -7.71 39.08 -4.26
CA GLY A 112 -8.74 39.94 -4.80
C GLY A 112 -9.63 39.28 -5.86
N LYS A 113 -9.64 37.97 -5.93
CA LYS A 113 -10.46 37.20 -6.88
C LYS A 113 -11.86 36.95 -6.31
N GLU A 114 -12.81 36.76 -7.20
CA GLU A 114 -14.12 36.27 -6.81
C GLU A 114 -14.00 34.91 -6.12
N VAL A 115 -14.62 34.78 -4.96
CA VAL A 115 -14.57 33.53 -4.17
C VAL A 115 -15.44 32.46 -4.84
N ARG A 116 -14.80 31.38 -5.28
CA ARG A 116 -15.43 30.24 -5.93
C ARG A 116 -15.57 29.07 -4.94
N PRO A 117 -16.60 28.23 -5.08
CA PRO A 117 -16.76 27.06 -4.25
C PRO A 117 -15.53 26.13 -4.32
N VAL A 118 -15.18 25.54 -3.17
CA VAL A 118 -14.14 24.51 -3.06
C VAL A 118 -14.81 23.20 -2.69
N GLY A 119 -14.62 22.18 -3.51
CA GLY A 119 -15.08 20.80 -3.25
C GLY A 119 -13.90 19.85 -3.18
N SER A 120 -13.88 18.96 -2.20
CA SER A 120 -12.77 18.05 -1.97
C SER A 120 -13.23 16.63 -1.71
N PHE A 121 -12.42 15.66 -2.13
CA PHE A 121 -12.63 14.26 -1.78
C PHE A 121 -11.28 13.55 -1.58
N VAL A 122 -11.33 12.40 -0.91
CA VAL A 122 -10.19 11.51 -0.75
C VAL A 122 -10.34 10.33 -1.71
N PHE A 123 -9.29 10.08 -2.50
CA PHE A 123 -9.14 8.85 -3.26
C PHE A 123 -8.28 7.88 -2.43
N TYR A 124 -8.94 6.91 -1.80
CA TYR A 124 -8.30 5.96 -0.90
C TYR A 124 -8.00 4.65 -1.63
N LYS A 125 -6.72 4.31 -1.71
CA LYS A 125 -6.19 3.12 -2.38
C LYS A 125 -5.50 2.13 -1.41
N GLY A 126 -5.91 2.15 -0.13
CA GLY A 126 -5.39 1.22 0.87
C GLY A 126 -6.01 -0.17 0.78
N ASP A 127 -5.33 -1.13 1.38
CA ASP A 127 -5.74 -2.53 1.49
C ASP A 127 -6.85 -2.76 2.53
N LYS A 128 -6.94 -1.87 3.53
CA LYS A 128 -7.92 -1.92 4.62
C LYS A 128 -9.13 -1.04 4.30
N GLU A 129 -10.28 -1.41 4.81
CA GLU A 129 -11.48 -0.58 4.72
C GLU A 129 -11.31 0.74 5.46
N TRP A 130 -11.88 1.82 4.92
CA TRP A 130 -11.90 3.13 5.58
C TRP A 130 -12.86 3.13 6.77
N THR A 131 -12.32 3.24 7.98
CA THR A 131 -13.09 3.14 9.24
C THR A 131 -13.24 4.47 9.98
N TYR A 132 -12.59 5.54 9.50
CA TYR A 132 -12.64 6.86 10.16
C TYR A 132 -13.85 7.69 9.70
N PRO A 133 -14.27 8.68 10.53
CA PRO A 133 -15.37 9.57 10.21
C PRO A 133 -15.22 10.23 8.83
N LYS A 134 -16.35 10.43 8.16
CA LYS A 134 -16.46 11.11 6.86
C LYS A 134 -17.08 12.51 6.99
N SER A 135 -17.28 12.99 8.21
CA SER A 135 -17.67 14.36 8.49
C SER A 135 -17.02 14.91 9.76
N LEU A 136 -16.97 16.24 9.85
CA LEU A 136 -16.38 16.91 11.01
C LEU A 136 -17.18 16.60 12.28
N LYS A 137 -18.51 16.65 12.21
CA LYS A 137 -19.36 16.36 13.37
C LYS A 137 -19.19 14.95 13.90
N GLU A 138 -19.03 13.97 13.00
CA GLU A 138 -18.77 12.58 13.39
C GLU A 138 -17.40 12.41 14.07
N SER A 139 -16.42 13.26 13.75
CA SER A 139 -15.07 13.20 14.31
C SER A 139 -14.94 13.83 15.70
N LEU A 140 -15.95 14.57 16.15
CA LEU A 140 -15.91 15.37 17.36
C LEU A 140 -16.85 14.86 18.45
N LYS A 141 -16.45 15.02 19.71
CA LYS A 141 -17.36 14.87 20.86
C LYS A 141 -18.04 16.21 21.09
N ILE A 142 -19.24 16.38 20.58
CA ILE A 142 -20.00 17.63 20.65
C ILE A 142 -21.01 17.53 21.79
N PRO A 143 -21.00 18.47 22.79
CA PRO A 143 -22.07 18.59 23.77
C PRO A 143 -23.42 18.78 23.06
N PRO A 144 -24.51 18.15 23.53
CA PRO A 144 -25.83 18.24 22.90
C PRO A 144 -26.28 19.67 22.60
N GLU A 145 -26.02 20.60 23.54
CA GLU A 145 -26.41 22.00 23.47
C GLU A 145 -25.67 22.80 22.39
N MET A 146 -24.50 22.28 21.95
CA MET A 146 -23.65 22.91 20.94
C MET A 146 -23.87 22.36 19.54
N LYS A 147 -24.66 21.30 19.38
CA LYS A 147 -24.77 20.54 18.15
C LYS A 147 -25.24 21.36 16.95
N ASP A 148 -26.11 22.31 17.16
CA ASP A 148 -26.65 23.19 16.12
C ASP A 148 -25.73 24.35 15.75
N TYR A 149 -24.74 24.66 16.59
CA TYR A 149 -23.78 25.73 16.38
C TYR A 149 -22.47 25.27 15.72
N ILE A 150 -22.25 23.98 15.64
CA ILE A 150 -21.07 23.41 14.96
C ILE A 150 -21.41 23.17 13.50
N ASN A 151 -20.65 23.78 12.60
CA ASN A 151 -20.76 23.49 11.19
C ASN A 151 -20.24 22.08 10.88
N ASP A 152 -20.92 21.37 9.97
CA ASP A 152 -20.46 20.07 9.49
C ASP A 152 -19.70 20.23 8.17
N TRP A 153 -18.56 19.60 8.09
CA TRP A 153 -17.75 19.53 6.87
C TRP A 153 -17.75 18.09 6.40
N LYS A 154 -18.38 17.82 5.26
CA LYS A 154 -18.47 16.48 4.69
C LYS A 154 -17.25 16.17 3.83
N LEU A 155 -16.75 14.96 3.95
CA LEU A 155 -15.61 14.46 3.19
C LEU A 155 -16.01 13.19 2.43
N PRO A 156 -16.29 13.27 1.12
CA PRO A 156 -16.42 12.08 0.30
C PRO A 156 -15.10 11.30 0.31
N VAL A 157 -15.16 10.00 0.62
CA VAL A 157 -14.02 9.09 0.56
C VAL A 157 -14.34 8.00 -0.46
N LEU A 158 -13.58 8.00 -1.54
CA LEU A 158 -13.67 6.98 -2.59
C LEU A 158 -12.67 5.88 -2.29
N GLU A 159 -13.14 4.76 -1.80
CA GLU A 159 -12.34 3.57 -1.58
C GLU A 159 -12.20 2.83 -2.92
N LEU A 160 -10.98 2.77 -3.48
CA LEU A 160 -10.69 2.14 -4.77
C LEU A 160 -11.32 0.74 -4.88
N GLN A 161 -11.30 -0.02 -3.81
CA GLN A 161 -11.86 -1.37 -3.75
C GLN A 161 -13.40 -1.41 -3.85
N LYS A 162 -14.09 -0.28 -3.61
CA LYS A 162 -15.56 -0.17 -3.59
C LYS A 162 -16.12 0.65 -4.75
N ILE A 163 -15.26 1.21 -5.61
CA ILE A 163 -15.73 1.96 -6.79
C ILE A 163 -16.46 1.00 -7.73
N ASP A 164 -17.67 1.36 -8.11
CA ASP A 164 -18.39 0.66 -9.18
C ASP A 164 -17.83 1.09 -10.55
N SER A 165 -17.01 0.22 -11.14
CA SER A 165 -16.39 0.47 -12.44
C SER A 165 -17.41 0.62 -13.57
N GLY A 166 -18.62 0.08 -13.42
CA GLY A 166 -19.70 0.23 -14.38
C GLY A 166 -20.21 1.67 -14.50
N MET A 167 -20.02 2.49 -13.47
CA MET A 167 -20.38 3.91 -13.48
C MET A 167 -19.31 4.80 -14.10
N LEU A 168 -18.09 4.30 -14.30
CA LEU A 168 -17.00 5.04 -14.92
C LEU A 168 -17.14 5.03 -16.45
N LYS A 169 -16.82 6.15 -17.08
CA LYS A 169 -16.88 6.35 -18.55
C LYS A 169 -15.51 6.40 -19.19
N ASN A 170 -14.50 6.89 -18.47
CA ASN A 170 -13.13 6.91 -18.94
C ASN A 170 -12.53 5.49 -18.90
N GLN A 171 -12.15 4.98 -20.08
CA GLN A 171 -11.67 3.60 -20.23
C GLN A 171 -10.42 3.32 -19.39
N ARG A 172 -9.46 4.24 -19.38
CA ARG A 172 -8.21 4.11 -18.61
C ARG A 172 -8.48 4.02 -17.10
N LEU A 173 -9.32 4.93 -16.57
CA LEU A 173 -9.68 4.92 -15.15
C LEU A 173 -10.40 3.62 -14.79
N LYS A 174 -11.33 3.17 -15.65
CA LYS A 174 -12.06 1.92 -15.47
C LYS A 174 -11.10 0.72 -15.42
N GLU A 175 -10.15 0.62 -16.34
CA GLU A 175 -9.13 -0.44 -16.35
C GLU A 175 -8.30 -0.45 -15.06
N VAL A 176 -7.78 0.71 -14.65
CA VAL A 176 -7.00 0.82 -13.42
C VAL A 176 -7.81 0.34 -12.20
N VAL A 177 -9.08 0.74 -12.10
CA VAL A 177 -9.97 0.35 -11.00
C VAL A 177 -10.23 -1.15 -11.01
N GLU A 178 -10.65 -1.72 -12.15
CA GLU A 178 -11.00 -3.15 -12.28
C GLU A 178 -9.81 -4.06 -11.97
N ILE A 179 -8.64 -3.73 -12.53
CA ILE A 179 -7.42 -4.50 -12.33
C ILE A 179 -6.99 -4.42 -10.85
N SER A 180 -6.95 -3.20 -10.28
CA SER A 180 -6.58 -3.03 -8.88
C SER A 180 -7.52 -3.77 -7.94
N GLN A 181 -8.83 -3.73 -8.18
CA GLN A 181 -9.82 -4.46 -7.35
C GLN A 181 -9.61 -5.97 -7.39
N SER A 182 -9.31 -6.53 -8.55
CA SER A 182 -9.05 -7.96 -8.69
C SER A 182 -7.73 -8.35 -8.03
N MET A 183 -6.69 -7.54 -8.17
CA MET A 183 -5.40 -7.75 -7.52
C MET A 183 -5.51 -7.68 -5.99
N PHE A 184 -6.24 -6.70 -5.42
CA PHE A 184 -6.47 -6.62 -3.97
C PHE A 184 -7.22 -7.83 -3.41
N LYS A 185 -8.12 -8.42 -4.19
CA LYS A 185 -8.87 -9.63 -3.80
C LYS A 185 -8.08 -10.92 -4.02
N GLY A 186 -6.92 -10.87 -4.68
CA GLY A 186 -6.20 -12.05 -5.13
C GLY A 186 -6.94 -12.83 -6.22
N ASP A 187 -7.93 -12.23 -6.88
CA ASP A 187 -8.78 -12.87 -7.87
C ASP A 187 -8.20 -12.65 -9.29
N TYR A 188 -7.01 -13.16 -9.48
CA TYR A 188 -6.27 -13.02 -10.73
C TYR A 188 -6.91 -13.77 -11.91
N GLU A 189 -7.69 -14.82 -11.64
CA GLU A 189 -8.39 -15.57 -12.69
C GLU A 189 -9.41 -14.69 -13.43
N LYS A 190 -10.06 -13.74 -12.76
CA LYS A 190 -10.94 -12.77 -13.40
C LYS A 190 -10.22 -11.84 -14.38
N LEU A 191 -8.92 -11.66 -14.20
CA LEU A 191 -8.09 -10.86 -15.09
C LEU A 191 -7.62 -11.64 -16.32
N ARG A 192 -7.69 -12.98 -16.31
CA ARG A 192 -7.32 -13.83 -17.46
C ARG A 192 -8.38 -13.77 -18.56
N THR A 193 -8.52 -12.61 -19.16
CA THR A 193 -9.44 -12.35 -20.27
C THR A 193 -8.66 -12.03 -21.53
N ASN A 194 -9.20 -12.41 -22.69
CA ASN A 194 -8.60 -12.05 -23.98
C ASN A 194 -8.90 -10.59 -24.36
N ARG A 195 -8.62 -9.66 -23.43
CA ARG A 195 -8.83 -8.22 -23.60
C ARG A 195 -7.48 -7.53 -23.70
N MET A 196 -7.36 -6.61 -24.66
CA MET A 196 -6.24 -5.68 -24.72
C MET A 196 -6.49 -4.54 -23.74
N ILE A 197 -5.47 -4.17 -22.98
CA ILE A 197 -5.49 -3.04 -22.06
C ILE A 197 -4.20 -2.23 -22.25
N SER A 198 -4.24 -0.98 -21.81
CA SER A 198 -3.04 -0.15 -21.77
C SER A 198 -2.01 -0.74 -20.80
N VAL A 199 -0.76 -0.90 -21.25
CA VAL A 199 0.38 -1.29 -20.39
C VAL A 199 0.50 -0.32 -19.21
N GLU A 200 0.23 0.96 -19.45
CA GLU A 200 0.26 1.98 -18.42
C GLU A 200 -0.83 1.76 -17.35
N SER A 201 -2.07 1.42 -17.75
CA SER A 201 -3.16 1.08 -16.82
C SER A 201 -2.79 -0.12 -15.94
N PHE A 202 -2.17 -1.14 -16.53
CA PHE A 202 -1.69 -2.33 -15.81
C PHE A 202 -0.58 -1.98 -14.81
N LYS A 203 0.43 -1.20 -15.23
CA LYS A 203 1.50 -0.70 -14.34
C LYS A 203 0.94 0.10 -13.16
N MET A 204 -0.02 0.99 -13.43
CA MET A 204 -0.65 1.81 -12.38
C MET A 204 -1.38 0.94 -11.36
N ALA A 205 -2.16 -0.03 -11.82
CA ALA A 205 -2.87 -0.96 -10.94
C ALA A 205 -1.91 -1.78 -10.07
N ALA A 206 -0.83 -2.29 -10.65
CA ALA A 206 0.21 -3.01 -9.93
C ALA A 206 0.88 -2.16 -8.84
N ILE A 207 1.20 -0.89 -9.15
CA ILE A 207 1.77 0.05 -8.17
C ILE A 207 0.77 0.34 -7.04
N PHE A 208 -0.52 0.51 -7.34
CA PHE A 208 -1.55 0.75 -6.32
C PHE A 208 -1.76 -0.43 -5.38
N THR A 209 -1.60 -1.64 -5.90
CA THR A 209 -1.79 -2.89 -5.13
C THR A 209 -0.50 -3.44 -4.54
N HIS A 210 0.63 -2.75 -4.75
CA HIS A 210 1.96 -3.22 -4.37
C HIS A 210 2.33 -4.59 -4.98
N THR A 211 1.72 -4.92 -6.12
CA THR A 211 2.09 -6.11 -6.89
C THR A 211 3.43 -5.86 -7.57
N ASP A 212 4.40 -6.71 -7.29
CA ASP A 212 5.73 -6.59 -7.87
C ASP A 212 5.70 -7.02 -9.34
N ILE A 213 5.85 -6.05 -10.24
CA ILE A 213 5.95 -6.27 -11.69
C ILE A 213 7.21 -5.57 -12.16
N LYS A 214 8.11 -6.31 -12.77
CA LYS A 214 9.33 -5.75 -13.34
C LYS A 214 9.06 -5.21 -14.74
N GLU A 215 9.82 -4.19 -15.14
CA GLU A 215 9.67 -3.62 -16.49
C GLU A 215 9.96 -4.63 -17.60
N GLU A 216 10.88 -5.55 -17.36
CA GLU A 216 11.25 -6.66 -18.26
C GLU A 216 10.13 -7.69 -18.48
N ASP A 217 9.15 -7.76 -17.57
CA ASP A 217 7.99 -8.67 -17.66
C ASP A 217 6.88 -8.12 -18.56
N LEU A 218 7.00 -6.85 -18.95
CA LEU A 218 5.98 -6.20 -19.75
C LEU A 218 6.38 -6.20 -21.23
N PRO A 219 5.45 -6.49 -22.14
CA PRO A 219 5.75 -6.47 -23.56
C PRO A 219 6.13 -5.06 -24.01
N GLU A 220 6.96 -4.99 -25.05
CA GLU A 220 7.16 -3.74 -25.78
C GLU A 220 5.86 -3.32 -26.46
N GLY A 221 5.47 -2.05 -26.27
CA GLY A 221 4.25 -1.47 -26.84
C GLY A 221 3.34 -0.81 -25.84
N ASP A 222 2.25 -0.22 -26.33
CA ASP A 222 1.30 0.54 -25.52
C ASP A 222 0.18 -0.32 -24.93
N GLU A 223 -0.04 -1.52 -25.47
CA GLU A 223 -1.12 -2.42 -25.09
C GLU A 223 -0.61 -3.83 -24.76
N ILE A 224 -1.22 -4.46 -23.79
CA ILE A 224 -0.96 -5.85 -23.39
C ILE A 224 -2.25 -6.67 -23.37
N ASN A 225 -2.15 -7.92 -23.83
CA ASN A 225 -3.23 -8.88 -23.65
C ASN A 225 -3.25 -9.36 -22.19
N MET A 226 -4.38 -9.21 -21.51
CA MET A 226 -4.52 -9.52 -20.08
C MET A 226 -4.22 -10.99 -19.76
N CYS A 227 -4.61 -11.92 -20.63
CA CYS A 227 -4.31 -13.33 -20.43
C CYS A 227 -2.78 -13.56 -20.40
N LYS A 228 -2.06 -12.98 -21.38
CA LYS A 228 -0.59 -13.08 -21.41
C LYS A 228 0.07 -12.41 -20.21
N ALA A 229 -0.42 -11.21 -19.81
CA ALA A 229 0.10 -10.52 -18.64
C ALA A 229 -0.04 -11.36 -17.35
N MET A 230 -1.19 -12.00 -17.18
CA MET A 230 -1.42 -12.86 -16.03
C MET A 230 -0.58 -14.13 -16.08
N ASP A 231 -0.43 -14.76 -17.23
CA ASP A 231 0.39 -15.95 -17.39
C ASP A 231 1.87 -15.67 -17.08
N GLN A 232 2.40 -14.51 -17.51
CA GLN A 232 3.76 -14.07 -17.20
C GLN A 232 3.92 -13.80 -15.69
N LEU A 233 2.96 -13.09 -15.07
CA LEU A 233 2.96 -12.83 -13.63
C LEU A 233 2.94 -14.15 -12.83
N PHE A 234 2.08 -15.09 -13.17
CA PHE A 234 2.00 -16.40 -12.49
C PHE A 234 3.25 -17.24 -12.67
N GLN A 235 3.86 -17.21 -13.86
CA GLN A 235 5.10 -17.93 -14.10
C GLN A 235 6.19 -17.39 -13.17
N ARG A 236 6.38 -16.08 -13.12
CA ARG A 236 7.37 -15.45 -12.25
C ARG A 236 7.13 -15.76 -10.77
N MET A 237 5.89 -15.64 -10.30
CA MET A 237 5.55 -15.96 -8.89
C MET A 237 5.88 -17.41 -8.54
N ARG A 238 5.74 -18.35 -9.49
CA ARG A 238 6.16 -19.74 -9.31
C ARG A 238 7.67 -19.87 -9.23
N ASP A 239 8.39 -19.24 -10.17
CA ASP A 239 9.85 -19.31 -10.24
C ASP A 239 10.47 -18.68 -8.97
N GLU A 240 9.99 -17.54 -8.51
CA GLU A 240 10.41 -16.91 -7.25
C GLU A 240 10.08 -17.77 -6.02
N GLY A 241 8.89 -18.39 -6.00
CA GLY A 241 8.49 -19.31 -4.94
C GLY A 241 9.37 -20.56 -4.89
N GLU A 242 9.77 -21.09 -6.04
CA GLU A 242 10.67 -22.24 -6.13
C GLU A 242 12.07 -21.89 -5.62
N VAL A 243 12.65 -20.76 -6.06
CA VAL A 243 13.95 -20.27 -5.56
C VAL A 243 13.94 -20.08 -4.06
N LEU A 244 12.95 -19.37 -3.51
CA LEU A 244 12.81 -19.15 -2.08
C LEU A 244 12.60 -20.46 -1.30
N GLY A 245 11.88 -21.41 -1.90
CA GLY A 245 11.67 -22.74 -1.34
C GLY A 245 12.97 -23.54 -1.25
N LEU A 246 13.78 -23.52 -2.32
CA LEU A 246 15.09 -24.16 -2.37
C LEU A 246 16.06 -23.56 -1.36
N GLU A 247 16.18 -22.22 -1.31
CA GLU A 247 17.06 -21.52 -0.37
C GLU A 247 16.70 -21.84 1.10
N LYS A 248 15.40 -21.79 1.43
CA LYS A 248 14.93 -22.13 2.78
C LYS A 248 15.16 -23.61 3.10
N GLY A 249 14.92 -24.48 2.14
CA GLY A 249 15.15 -25.93 2.28
C GLY A 249 16.62 -26.24 2.53
N GLU A 250 17.52 -25.59 1.78
CA GLU A 250 18.97 -25.73 1.94
C GLU A 250 19.44 -25.23 3.32
N LEU A 251 18.97 -24.07 3.76
CA LEU A 251 19.31 -23.52 5.07
C LEU A 251 18.86 -24.43 6.22
N ILE A 252 17.62 -24.90 6.17
CA ILE A 252 17.08 -25.84 7.16
C ILE A 252 17.84 -27.16 7.12
N GLY A 253 18.17 -27.66 5.92
CA GLY A 253 18.96 -28.88 5.74
C GLY A 253 20.35 -28.76 6.35
N LEU A 254 21.02 -27.62 6.12
CA LEU A 254 22.35 -27.35 6.67
C LEU A 254 22.32 -27.25 8.21
N GLU A 255 21.34 -26.57 8.78
CA GLU A 255 21.18 -26.46 10.24
C GLU A 255 20.91 -27.83 10.89
N LYS A 256 19.98 -28.59 10.32
CA LYS A 256 19.70 -29.96 10.78
C LYS A 256 20.91 -30.86 10.64
N GLY A 257 21.64 -30.76 9.52
CA GLY A 257 22.87 -31.52 9.30
C GLY A 257 23.94 -31.20 10.34
N LYS A 258 24.19 -29.93 10.63
CA LYS A 258 25.12 -29.50 11.69
C LYS A 258 24.71 -30.04 13.05
N LEU A 259 23.44 -29.91 13.41
CA LEU A 259 22.91 -30.38 14.68
C LEU A 259 23.07 -31.91 14.84
N ASN A 260 22.71 -32.66 13.82
CA ASN A 260 22.81 -34.13 13.85
C ASN A 260 24.28 -34.61 13.90
N THR A 261 25.16 -33.95 13.14
CA THR A 261 26.60 -34.27 13.18
C THR A 261 27.18 -33.96 14.56
N LEU A 262 26.83 -32.84 15.17
CA LEU A 262 27.30 -32.50 16.49
C LEU A 262 26.79 -33.48 17.57
N ARG A 263 25.51 -33.85 17.51
CA ARG A 263 24.92 -34.87 18.40
C ARG A 263 25.64 -36.20 18.29
N PHE A 264 25.86 -36.65 17.06
CA PHE A 264 26.56 -37.90 16.82
C PHE A 264 28.00 -37.87 17.36
N THR A 265 28.74 -36.80 17.05
CA THR A 265 30.13 -36.64 17.48
C THR A 265 30.24 -36.61 18.99
N LEU A 266 29.40 -35.81 19.65
CA LEU A 266 29.37 -35.73 21.11
C LEU A 266 29.01 -37.08 21.76
N LYS A 267 28.03 -37.78 21.21
CA LYS A 267 27.65 -39.11 21.70
C LYS A 267 28.80 -40.08 21.65
N GLU A 268 29.55 -40.13 20.52
CA GLU A 268 30.72 -41.00 20.37
C GLU A 268 31.87 -40.55 21.30
N GLN A 269 32.15 -39.26 21.45
CA GLN A 269 33.16 -38.77 22.38
C GLN A 269 32.84 -39.10 23.83
N LEU A 270 31.56 -38.93 24.24
CA LEU A 270 31.13 -39.32 25.59
C LEU A 270 31.25 -40.83 25.84
N LYS A 271 30.92 -41.70 24.85
CA LYS A 271 31.11 -43.11 24.96
C LYS A 271 32.58 -43.52 25.12
N VAL A 272 33.47 -42.87 24.40
CA VAL A 272 34.93 -43.12 24.57
C VAL A 272 35.40 -42.70 25.96
N LYS A 273 34.85 -41.59 26.51
CA LYS A 273 35.32 -41.07 27.79
C LYS A 273 34.64 -41.69 29.00
N LEU A 274 33.36 -41.98 28.94
CA LEU A 274 32.57 -42.46 30.10
C LEU A 274 32.18 -43.93 30.00
N GLY A 275 32.40 -44.58 28.85
CA GLY A 275 31.91 -45.92 28.58
C GLY A 275 30.49 -45.91 28.01
N THR A 276 29.70 -46.95 28.37
CA THR A 276 28.32 -47.07 27.93
C THR A 276 27.46 -45.96 28.56
N LEU A 277 26.77 -45.20 27.69
CA LEU A 277 25.85 -44.15 28.13
C LEU A 277 24.48 -44.75 28.49
N SER A 278 23.84 -44.18 29.51
CA SER A 278 22.48 -44.58 29.89
C SER A 278 21.46 -44.15 28.82
N SER A 279 20.41 -44.98 28.60
CA SER A 279 19.34 -44.66 27.65
C SER A 279 18.70 -43.29 27.88
N PRO A 280 18.41 -42.86 29.14
CA PRO A 280 17.87 -41.52 29.39
C PRO A 280 18.80 -40.38 28.96
N LEU A 281 20.12 -40.55 29.07
CA LEU A 281 21.08 -39.53 28.62
C LEU A 281 21.14 -39.49 27.11
N GLU A 282 21.10 -40.63 26.43
CA GLU A 282 21.06 -40.68 24.99
C GLU A 282 19.81 -39.99 24.40
N GLU A 283 18.64 -40.19 25.00
CA GLU A 283 17.41 -39.51 24.61
C GLU A 283 17.53 -37.99 24.78
N ARG A 284 18.00 -37.53 25.96
CA ARG A 284 18.19 -36.11 26.21
C ARG A 284 19.17 -35.44 25.25
N LEU A 285 20.25 -36.09 24.90
CA LEU A 285 21.19 -35.56 23.89
C LEU A 285 20.52 -35.37 22.53
N THR A 286 19.52 -36.19 22.17
CA THR A 286 18.79 -36.01 20.90
C THR A 286 17.81 -34.84 20.94
N GLU A 287 17.35 -34.41 22.09
CA GLU A 287 16.43 -33.28 22.30
C GLU A 287 17.16 -31.95 22.59
N THR A 288 18.45 -32.01 22.92
CA THR A 288 19.25 -30.88 23.37
C THR A 288 19.44 -29.86 22.22
N SER A 289 19.33 -28.56 22.54
CA SER A 289 19.52 -27.45 21.61
C SER A 289 20.99 -27.35 21.14
N LEU A 290 21.15 -26.70 19.96
CA LEU A 290 22.50 -26.47 19.37
C LEU A 290 23.41 -25.70 20.33
N GLU A 291 22.88 -24.71 21.06
CA GLU A 291 23.64 -23.89 22.01
C GLU A 291 24.23 -24.75 23.13
N LYS A 292 23.40 -25.57 23.78
CA LYS A 292 23.81 -26.47 24.86
C LYS A 292 24.76 -27.58 24.39
N LEU A 293 24.58 -28.08 23.15
CA LEU A 293 25.52 -29.05 22.59
C LEU A 293 26.88 -28.42 22.31
N ASN A 294 26.93 -27.15 21.84
CA ASN A 294 28.20 -26.42 21.70
C ASN A 294 28.86 -26.17 23.07
N GLU A 295 28.10 -25.80 24.08
CA GLU A 295 28.60 -25.65 25.45
C GLU A 295 29.15 -26.98 26.00
N LEU A 296 28.47 -28.08 25.74
CA LEU A 296 28.94 -29.43 26.09
C LEU A 296 30.25 -29.76 25.36
N THR A 297 30.36 -29.39 24.08
CA THR A 297 31.59 -29.58 23.27
C THR A 297 32.79 -28.86 23.88
N LEU A 298 32.59 -27.60 24.30
CA LEU A 298 33.67 -26.81 24.94
C LEU A 298 34.10 -27.37 26.29
N ASN A 299 33.18 -28.03 27.01
CA ASN A 299 33.44 -28.60 28.32
C ASN A 299 33.75 -30.09 28.29
N ILE A 300 33.89 -30.73 27.14
CA ILE A 300 34.02 -32.17 27.00
C ILE A 300 35.17 -32.75 27.83
N PHE A 301 36.28 -32.02 27.99
CA PHE A 301 37.43 -32.46 28.78
C PHE A 301 37.19 -32.43 30.29
N ASN A 302 36.27 -31.60 30.76
CA ASN A 302 35.93 -31.42 32.17
C ASN A 302 34.86 -32.40 32.69
N ILE A 303 34.23 -33.18 31.82
CA ILE A 303 33.20 -34.14 32.12
C ILE A 303 33.84 -35.41 32.66
N ASN A 304 33.43 -35.89 33.85
CA ASN A 304 33.91 -37.12 34.45
C ASN A 304 32.82 -38.18 34.64
N ASN A 305 31.55 -37.78 34.60
CA ASN A 305 30.38 -38.67 34.78
C ASN A 305 29.15 -38.10 34.02
N GLU A 306 28.06 -38.89 33.96
CA GLU A 306 26.83 -38.47 33.28
C GLU A 306 26.12 -37.27 33.94
N GLU A 307 26.30 -37.08 35.25
CA GLU A 307 25.71 -35.93 35.96
C GLU A 307 26.33 -34.61 35.49
N ASP A 308 27.61 -34.59 35.17
CA ASP A 308 28.30 -33.41 34.64
C ASP A 308 27.71 -33.04 33.25
N VAL A 309 27.37 -34.02 32.40
CA VAL A 309 26.68 -33.81 31.14
C VAL A 309 25.30 -33.19 31.36
N LEU A 310 24.51 -33.81 32.27
CA LEU A 310 23.14 -33.35 32.54
C LEU A 310 23.10 -31.93 33.08
N ARG A 311 24.08 -31.47 33.86
CA ARG A 311 24.17 -30.09 34.34
C ARG A 311 24.32 -29.06 33.20
N ILE A 312 24.93 -29.44 32.09
CA ILE A 312 25.12 -28.57 30.94
C ILE A 312 23.90 -28.59 30.05
N ILE A 313 23.30 -29.77 29.82
CA ILE A 313 22.21 -29.91 28.86
C ILE A 313 20.81 -29.67 29.44
N CYS A 314 20.63 -29.70 30.75
CA CYS A 314 19.40 -29.36 31.45
C CYS A 314 19.39 -27.90 31.90
#